data_4743f296127d70657f862f5a95b8f714
#
_entry.id   4743f296127d70657f862f5a95b8f714
#
_cell.length_a   1.000
_cell.length_b   1.000
_cell.length_c   1.000
_cell.angle_alpha   90.00
_cell.angle_beta   90.00
_cell.angle_gamma   90.00
#
_symmetry.space_group_name_H-M   'P 1'
#
loop_
_entity.id
_entity.type
_entity.pdbx_description
1 polymer ?
#
loop_
_entity_poly.entity_id
_entity_poly.type
_entity_poly.pdbx_seq_one_letter_code
_entity_poly.pdbx_strand_id
1 'polypeptide(L)'
;MIQIEEILRQLNEEQIEPVLQTDGPVLVLAGAGSGKTRVLTSRIAYIIEHLKMPASAILAITFTNKAANEMKERLERIVDISGAWVCTIHSMCVRILRMYAEEVGISANFSIYSETERANIIKKSFQECDYEDEKLLKSAKYHIGNAKMLGYEPERYAQEYEFEPDIKDVTKIYTRYQKHLRENNALDFDDLLNETRNLLRKSQE
;
A
#
# COMPACT_ATOMS: atom_id res chain seq x y z
N MET A 1 18.50 -26.90 -2.63
CA MET A 1 18.72 -25.64 -1.92
C MET A 1 20.16 -25.22 -2.12
N ILE A 2 20.40 -23.99 -2.54
CA ILE A 2 21.74 -23.44 -2.71
C ILE A 2 22.31 -23.15 -1.32
N GLN A 3 23.57 -23.54 -1.05
CA GLN A 3 24.18 -23.25 0.25
C GLN A 3 24.41 -21.73 0.40
N ILE A 4 24.23 -21.20 1.59
CA ILE A 4 24.32 -19.75 1.84
C ILE A 4 25.72 -19.18 1.49
N GLU A 5 26.78 -20.00 1.66
CA GLU A 5 28.13 -19.65 1.26
C GLU A 5 28.25 -19.38 -0.24
N GLU A 6 27.49 -20.10 -1.06
CA GLU A 6 27.47 -19.91 -2.51
C GLU A 6 26.78 -18.59 -2.89
N ILE A 7 25.72 -18.20 -2.16
CA ILE A 7 25.05 -16.91 -2.33
C ILE A 7 25.99 -15.77 -1.95
N LEU A 8 26.67 -15.87 -0.81
CA LEU A 8 27.60 -14.84 -0.32
C LEU A 8 28.80 -14.66 -1.23
N ARG A 9 29.36 -15.75 -1.81
CA ARG A 9 30.47 -15.68 -2.78
C ARG A 9 30.14 -14.88 -4.04
N GLN A 10 28.87 -14.71 -4.38
CA GLN A 10 28.43 -13.94 -5.55
C GLN A 10 28.32 -12.44 -5.27
N LEU A 11 28.52 -12.00 -4.04
CA LEU A 11 28.41 -10.63 -3.58
C LEU A 11 29.79 -10.01 -3.39
N ASN A 12 29.90 -8.70 -3.60
CA ASN A 12 31.09 -7.96 -3.19
C ASN A 12 31.01 -7.59 -1.70
N GLU A 13 32.10 -7.05 -1.14
CA GLU A 13 32.19 -6.70 0.28
C GLU A 13 31.10 -5.73 0.73
N GLU A 14 30.81 -4.69 -0.06
CA GLU A 14 29.76 -3.71 0.20
C GLU A 14 28.33 -4.30 0.16
N GLN A 15 28.14 -5.37 -0.60
CA GLN A 15 26.85 -6.08 -0.69
C GLN A 15 26.69 -7.12 0.43
N ILE A 16 27.78 -7.69 0.95
CA ILE A 16 27.76 -8.68 2.02
C ILE A 16 27.32 -8.05 3.35
N GLU A 17 27.85 -6.88 3.69
CA GLU A 17 27.54 -6.20 4.94
C GLU A 17 26.03 -6.06 5.21
N PRO A 18 25.20 -5.48 4.32
CA PRO A 18 23.76 -5.36 4.54
C PRO A 18 23.02 -6.70 4.50
N VAL A 19 23.61 -7.76 3.96
CA VAL A 19 23.01 -9.11 4.01
C VAL A 19 23.18 -9.72 5.40
N LEU A 20 24.33 -9.53 6.02
CA LEU A 20 24.66 -10.09 7.34
C LEU A 20 24.10 -9.27 8.51
N GLN A 21 23.92 -7.95 8.33
CA GLN A 21 23.36 -7.08 9.36
C GLN A 21 21.84 -7.30 9.45
N THR A 22 21.40 -8.16 10.37
CA THR A 22 19.98 -8.55 10.51
C THR A 22 19.26 -7.90 11.66
N ASP A 23 20.00 -7.31 12.61
CA ASP A 23 19.43 -6.62 13.77
C ASP A 23 19.23 -5.13 13.50
N GLY A 24 18.05 -4.65 13.85
CA GLY A 24 17.67 -3.23 13.71
C GLY A 24 17.41 -2.78 12.28
N PRO A 25 17.08 -1.49 12.10
CA PRO A 25 16.82 -0.91 10.80
C PRO A 25 18.11 -0.73 9.99
N VAL A 26 18.10 -1.14 8.73
CA VAL A 26 19.23 -1.02 7.80
C VAL A 26 18.77 -0.23 6.57
N LEU A 27 19.50 0.85 6.25
CA LEU A 27 19.31 1.63 5.04
C LEU A 27 20.44 1.37 4.06
N VAL A 28 20.13 0.87 2.86
CA VAL A 28 21.11 0.62 1.79
C VAL A 28 20.94 1.66 0.69
N LEU A 29 21.94 2.53 0.52
CA LEU A 29 21.99 3.50 -0.57
C LEU A 29 22.78 2.92 -1.74
N ALA A 30 22.13 2.80 -2.89
CA ALA A 30 22.74 2.13 -4.04
C ALA A 30 22.22 2.70 -5.37
N GLY A 31 23.13 2.95 -6.30
CA GLY A 31 22.85 3.46 -7.64
C GLY A 31 22.10 2.46 -8.56
N ALA A 32 21.70 2.90 -9.73
CA ALA A 32 21.13 2.00 -10.73
C ALA A 32 22.17 0.94 -11.16
N GLY A 33 21.74 -0.33 -11.29
CA GLY A 33 22.65 -1.43 -11.68
C GLY A 33 23.57 -1.96 -10.60
N SER A 34 23.60 -1.38 -9.40
CA SER A 34 24.47 -1.80 -8.28
C SER A 34 24.10 -3.15 -7.63
N GLY A 35 23.03 -3.81 -8.08
CA GLY A 35 22.61 -5.09 -7.52
C GLY A 35 21.68 -5.01 -6.31
N LYS A 36 20.99 -3.89 -6.05
CA LYS A 36 20.03 -3.72 -4.93
C LYS A 36 19.09 -4.93 -4.71
N THR A 37 18.48 -5.40 -5.80
CA THR A 37 17.58 -6.56 -5.72
C THR A 37 18.33 -7.84 -5.33
N ARG A 38 19.60 -8.00 -5.77
CA ARG A 38 20.43 -9.14 -5.37
C ARG A 38 20.72 -9.09 -3.87
N VAL A 39 21.13 -7.94 -3.34
CA VAL A 39 21.34 -7.75 -1.90
C VAL A 39 20.09 -8.11 -1.10
N LEU A 40 18.93 -7.60 -1.52
CA LEU A 40 17.66 -7.86 -0.83
C LEU A 40 17.27 -9.35 -0.87
N THR A 41 17.36 -10.00 -2.03
CA THR A 41 17.03 -11.44 -2.14
C THR A 41 18.04 -12.31 -1.37
N SER A 42 19.34 -11.96 -1.38
CA SER A 42 20.36 -12.65 -0.60
C SER A 42 20.13 -12.48 0.91
N ARG A 43 19.73 -11.29 1.36
CA ARG A 43 19.38 -11.02 2.77
C ARG A 43 18.18 -11.86 3.22
N ILE A 44 17.12 -11.93 2.42
CA ILE A 44 15.95 -12.75 2.73
C ILE A 44 16.33 -14.23 2.81
N ALA A 45 17.12 -14.73 1.85
CA ALA A 45 17.60 -16.10 1.86
C ALA A 45 18.49 -16.39 3.09
N TYR A 46 19.37 -15.46 3.47
CA TYR A 46 20.18 -15.56 4.67
C TYR A 46 19.33 -15.65 5.95
N ILE A 47 18.31 -14.79 6.08
CA ILE A 47 17.41 -14.80 7.25
C ILE A 47 16.66 -16.13 7.35
N ILE A 48 16.15 -16.67 6.25
CA ILE A 48 15.40 -17.93 6.26
C ILE A 48 16.34 -19.13 6.49
N GLU A 49 17.41 -19.24 5.72
CA GLU A 49 18.25 -20.45 5.71
C GLU A 49 19.30 -20.48 6.81
N HIS A 50 19.95 -19.35 7.13
CA HIS A 50 20.99 -19.29 8.14
C HIS A 50 20.45 -19.04 9.54
N LEU A 51 19.58 -18.04 9.68
CA LEU A 51 18.95 -17.72 10.97
C LEU A 51 17.74 -18.61 11.29
N LYS A 52 17.33 -19.48 10.34
CA LYS A 52 16.20 -20.39 10.49
C LYS A 52 14.88 -19.70 10.83
N MET A 53 14.74 -18.47 10.38
CA MET A 53 13.47 -17.75 10.55
C MET A 53 12.40 -18.30 9.58
N PRO A 54 11.17 -18.54 10.05
CA PRO A 54 10.13 -19.05 9.18
C PRO A 54 9.82 -18.03 8.08
N ALA A 55 9.63 -18.48 6.84
CA ALA A 55 9.33 -17.62 5.71
C ALA A 55 8.07 -16.77 5.94
N SER A 56 7.10 -17.28 6.71
CA SER A 56 5.88 -16.54 7.09
C SER A 56 6.12 -15.28 7.92
N ALA A 57 7.31 -15.13 8.53
CA ALA A 57 7.72 -13.90 9.22
C ALA A 57 8.34 -12.86 8.28
N ILE A 58 8.46 -13.16 6.98
CA ILE A 58 9.07 -12.26 6.00
C ILE A 58 7.99 -11.47 5.25
N LEU A 59 8.13 -10.15 5.28
CA LEU A 59 7.39 -9.23 4.43
C LEU A 59 8.38 -8.46 3.54
N ALA A 60 8.35 -8.71 2.24
CA ALA A 60 9.13 -8.02 1.23
C ALA A 60 8.21 -7.16 0.34
N ILE A 61 8.40 -5.86 0.40
CA ILE A 61 7.54 -4.89 -0.31
C ILE A 61 8.30 -4.30 -1.49
N THR A 62 7.63 -4.23 -2.64
CA THR A 62 8.11 -3.56 -3.84
C THR A 62 7.10 -2.51 -4.31
N PHE A 63 7.56 -1.62 -5.20
CA PHE A 63 6.69 -0.57 -5.72
C PHE A 63 5.70 -1.09 -6.79
N THR A 64 6.09 -2.08 -7.61
CA THR A 64 5.26 -2.59 -8.71
C THR A 64 5.03 -4.10 -8.58
N ASN A 65 3.90 -4.58 -9.09
CA ASN A 65 3.60 -6.01 -9.14
C ASN A 65 4.65 -6.78 -9.99
N LYS A 66 5.15 -6.16 -11.05
CA LYS A 66 6.23 -6.74 -11.86
C LYS A 66 7.48 -6.99 -11.01
N ALA A 67 7.93 -5.99 -10.25
CA ALA A 67 9.10 -6.13 -9.38
C ALA A 67 8.86 -7.16 -8.25
N ALA A 68 7.63 -7.24 -7.70
CA ALA A 68 7.27 -8.24 -6.72
C ALA A 68 7.37 -9.66 -7.29
N ASN A 69 6.83 -9.88 -8.49
CA ASN A 69 6.90 -11.17 -9.16
C ASN A 69 8.34 -11.57 -9.52
N GLU A 70 9.13 -10.64 -10.07
CA GLU A 70 10.56 -10.88 -10.35
C GLU A 70 11.35 -11.23 -9.08
N MET A 71 11.06 -10.55 -7.98
CA MET A 71 11.68 -10.85 -6.68
C MET A 71 11.29 -12.24 -6.18
N LYS A 72 10.01 -12.57 -6.26
CA LYS A 72 9.47 -13.87 -5.88
C LYS A 72 10.13 -15.00 -6.68
N GLU A 73 10.16 -14.91 -8.01
CA GLU A 73 10.80 -15.89 -8.87
C GLU A 73 12.29 -16.09 -8.53
N ARG A 74 13.00 -15.01 -8.21
CA ARG A 74 14.42 -15.10 -7.81
C ARG A 74 14.60 -15.80 -6.47
N LEU A 75 13.75 -15.50 -5.50
CA LEU A 75 13.76 -16.12 -4.18
C LEU A 75 13.43 -17.60 -4.26
N GLU A 76 12.39 -17.99 -5.00
CA GLU A 76 11.97 -19.40 -5.19
C GLU A 76 13.08 -20.30 -5.79
N ARG A 77 14.02 -19.72 -6.52
CA ARG A 77 15.22 -20.44 -7.03
C ARG A 77 16.28 -20.70 -5.98
N ILE A 78 16.25 -19.95 -4.87
CA ILE A 78 17.32 -19.93 -3.86
C ILE A 78 16.85 -20.62 -2.57
N VAL A 79 15.63 -20.33 -2.13
CA VAL A 79 15.11 -20.71 -0.82
C VAL A 79 13.60 -20.98 -0.89
N ASP A 80 13.10 -21.83 0.00
CA ASP A 80 11.65 -22.01 0.16
C ASP A 80 11.04 -20.77 0.83
N ILE A 81 10.20 -20.04 0.09
CA ILE A 81 9.51 -18.85 0.57
C ILE A 81 8.02 -19.11 0.85
N SER A 82 7.63 -20.36 1.06
CA SER A 82 6.25 -20.72 1.37
C SER A 82 5.74 -19.98 2.60
N GLY A 83 4.71 -19.17 2.43
CA GLY A 83 4.16 -18.31 3.48
C GLY A 83 4.73 -16.89 3.54
N ALA A 84 5.85 -16.59 2.89
CA ALA A 84 6.38 -15.22 2.82
C ALA A 84 5.43 -14.29 2.04
N TRP A 85 5.42 -13.02 2.42
CA TRP A 85 4.69 -11.98 1.71
C TRP A 85 5.65 -11.19 0.84
N VAL A 86 5.66 -11.48 -0.46
CA VAL A 86 6.42 -10.73 -1.46
C VAL A 86 5.41 -10.03 -2.36
N CYS A 87 5.16 -8.74 -2.14
CA CYS A 87 4.04 -8.03 -2.76
C CYS A 87 4.25 -6.50 -2.79
N THR A 88 3.30 -5.77 -3.39
CA THR A 88 3.24 -4.31 -3.26
C THR A 88 2.56 -3.91 -1.96
N ILE A 89 2.75 -2.63 -1.54
CA ILE A 89 2.10 -2.09 -0.34
C ILE A 89 0.57 -2.23 -0.43
N HIS A 90 -0.04 -1.92 -1.58
CA HIS A 90 -1.48 -2.05 -1.78
C HIS A 90 -1.94 -3.50 -1.70
N SER A 91 -1.19 -4.44 -2.29
CA SER A 91 -1.53 -5.88 -2.21
C SER A 91 -1.44 -6.39 -0.76
N MET A 92 -0.48 -5.92 0.03
CA MET A 92 -0.41 -6.19 1.46
C MET A 92 -1.65 -5.66 2.19
N CYS A 93 -2.03 -4.39 1.94
CA CYS A 93 -3.22 -3.78 2.53
C CYS A 93 -4.50 -4.57 2.20
N VAL A 94 -4.69 -4.92 0.93
CA VAL A 94 -5.85 -5.75 0.52
C VAL A 94 -5.90 -7.07 1.30
N ARG A 95 -4.76 -7.74 1.46
CA ARG A 95 -4.69 -9.00 2.20
C ARG A 95 -5.02 -8.82 3.67
N ILE A 96 -4.49 -7.79 4.32
CA ILE A 96 -4.79 -7.46 5.73
C ILE A 96 -6.28 -7.12 5.88
N LEU A 97 -6.80 -6.21 5.06
CA LEU A 97 -8.21 -5.79 5.15
C LEU A 97 -9.19 -6.94 4.90
N ARG A 98 -8.86 -7.91 4.03
CA ARG A 98 -9.71 -9.09 3.84
C ARG A 98 -9.68 -10.04 5.04
N MET A 99 -8.56 -10.14 5.75
CA MET A 99 -8.45 -10.97 6.96
C MET A 99 -9.19 -10.36 8.15
N TYR A 100 -9.24 -9.03 8.24
CA TYR A 100 -9.80 -8.29 9.38
C TYR A 100 -10.93 -7.34 8.96
N ALA A 101 -11.71 -7.73 7.95
CA ALA A 101 -12.72 -6.88 7.34
C ALA A 101 -13.80 -6.41 8.35
N GLU A 102 -14.22 -7.30 9.25
CA GLU A 102 -15.24 -7.00 10.26
C GLU A 102 -14.80 -5.91 11.24
N GLU A 103 -13.51 -5.84 11.57
CA GLU A 103 -12.95 -4.84 12.50
C GLU A 103 -12.96 -3.42 11.94
N VAL A 104 -12.97 -3.29 10.61
CA VAL A 104 -13.09 -2.00 9.91
C VAL A 104 -14.50 -1.75 9.36
N GLY A 105 -15.44 -2.65 9.64
CA GLY A 105 -16.86 -2.50 9.28
C GLY A 105 -17.14 -2.64 7.79
N ILE A 106 -16.33 -3.41 7.05
CA ILE A 106 -16.50 -3.74 5.65
C ILE A 106 -16.69 -5.25 5.46
N SER A 107 -17.23 -5.67 4.32
CA SER A 107 -17.27 -7.09 3.98
C SER A 107 -15.96 -7.53 3.33
N ALA A 108 -15.47 -8.73 3.63
CA ALA A 108 -14.21 -9.26 3.10
C ALA A 108 -14.16 -9.35 1.56
N ASN A 109 -15.31 -9.37 0.91
CA ASN A 109 -15.45 -9.37 -0.56
C ASN A 109 -15.56 -7.98 -1.17
N PHE A 110 -15.04 -6.94 -0.49
CA PHE A 110 -15.08 -5.58 -1.01
C PHE A 110 -14.46 -5.47 -2.41
N SER A 111 -15.02 -4.55 -3.21
CA SER A 111 -14.51 -4.18 -4.53
C SER A 111 -13.42 -3.11 -4.41
N ILE A 112 -12.45 -3.14 -5.31
CA ILE A 112 -11.40 -2.11 -5.38
C ILE A 112 -11.68 -1.27 -6.63
N TYR A 113 -11.97 0.02 -6.43
CA TYR A 113 -12.25 0.92 -7.53
C TYR A 113 -10.96 1.46 -8.16
N SER A 114 -10.89 1.35 -9.49
CA SER A 114 -9.86 1.98 -10.32
C SER A 114 -10.03 3.51 -10.33
N GLU A 115 -9.02 4.23 -10.83
CA GLU A 115 -9.11 5.68 -11.02
C GLU A 115 -10.27 6.10 -11.92
N THR A 116 -10.63 5.28 -12.90
CA THR A 116 -11.80 5.54 -13.78
C THR A 116 -13.10 5.42 -13.01
N GLU A 117 -13.28 4.36 -12.21
CA GLU A 117 -14.46 4.15 -11.38
C GLU A 117 -14.57 5.24 -10.31
N ARG A 118 -13.46 5.57 -9.64
CA ARG A 118 -13.36 6.69 -8.71
C ARG A 118 -13.85 7.99 -9.34
N ALA A 119 -13.32 8.35 -10.52
CA ALA A 119 -13.70 9.57 -11.21
C ALA A 119 -15.20 9.58 -11.59
N ASN A 120 -15.77 8.43 -11.97
CA ASN A 120 -17.18 8.29 -12.30
C ASN A 120 -18.07 8.47 -11.05
N ILE A 121 -17.68 7.89 -9.91
CA ILE A 121 -18.43 8.05 -8.66
C ILE A 121 -18.34 9.48 -8.14
N ILE A 122 -17.18 10.15 -8.24
CA ILE A 122 -17.08 11.58 -7.89
C ILE A 122 -18.00 12.42 -8.78
N LYS A 123 -18.03 12.15 -10.10
CA LYS A 123 -18.94 12.84 -11.03
C LYS A 123 -20.41 12.58 -10.70
N LYS A 124 -20.78 11.34 -10.36
CA LYS A 124 -22.11 10.99 -9.90
C LYS A 124 -22.48 11.73 -8.61
N SER A 125 -21.60 11.75 -7.63
CA SER A 125 -21.77 12.46 -6.35
C SER A 125 -21.97 13.97 -6.56
N PHE A 126 -21.22 14.55 -7.49
CA PHE A 126 -21.34 15.94 -7.90
C PHE A 126 -22.73 16.25 -8.47
N GLN A 127 -23.23 15.40 -9.40
CA GLN A 127 -24.57 15.55 -10.00
C GLN A 127 -25.70 15.37 -8.98
N GLU A 128 -25.55 14.44 -8.04
CA GLU A 128 -26.53 14.20 -6.97
C GLU A 128 -26.57 15.32 -5.91
N CYS A 129 -25.57 16.19 -5.90
CA CYS A 129 -25.56 17.43 -5.11
C CYS A 129 -26.12 18.63 -5.90
N ASP A 130 -26.71 18.41 -7.06
CA ASP A 130 -27.31 19.44 -7.94
C ASP A 130 -26.28 20.49 -8.43
N TYR A 131 -25.02 20.09 -8.63
CA TYR A 131 -24.00 20.95 -9.20
C TYR A 131 -23.77 20.66 -10.68
N GLU A 132 -23.51 21.73 -11.46
CA GLU A 132 -23.26 21.65 -12.91
C GLU A 132 -21.92 22.31 -13.33
N ASP A 133 -21.29 23.09 -12.45
CA ASP A 133 -20.04 23.80 -12.77
C ASP A 133 -18.84 22.84 -12.89
N GLU A 134 -18.29 22.73 -14.10
CA GLU A 134 -17.12 21.89 -14.36
C GLU A 134 -15.87 22.33 -13.59
N LYS A 135 -15.75 23.60 -13.19
CA LYS A 135 -14.62 24.05 -12.37
C LYS A 135 -14.73 23.47 -10.97
N LEU A 136 -15.94 23.47 -10.39
CA LEU A 136 -16.19 22.84 -9.10
C LEU A 136 -15.94 21.33 -9.17
N LEU A 137 -16.32 20.65 -10.27
CA LEU A 137 -16.02 19.22 -10.43
C LEU A 137 -14.51 18.94 -10.45
N LYS A 138 -13.71 19.80 -11.11
CA LYS A 138 -12.25 19.68 -11.10
C LYS A 138 -11.67 19.93 -9.70
N SER A 139 -12.17 20.98 -9.03
CA SER A 139 -11.83 21.31 -7.64
C SER A 139 -12.12 20.13 -6.72
N ALA A 140 -13.33 19.55 -6.81
CA ALA A 140 -13.74 18.40 -6.01
C ALA A 140 -12.81 17.18 -6.22
N LYS A 141 -12.48 16.84 -7.46
CA LYS A 141 -11.54 15.74 -7.76
C LYS A 141 -10.17 15.96 -7.13
N TYR A 142 -9.65 17.17 -7.21
CA TYR A 142 -8.36 17.53 -6.62
C TYR A 142 -8.40 17.43 -5.10
N HIS A 143 -9.37 18.09 -4.47
CA HIS A 143 -9.48 18.15 -3.01
C HIS A 143 -9.80 16.78 -2.39
N ILE A 144 -10.68 15.98 -3.00
CA ILE A 144 -10.95 14.60 -2.54
C ILE A 144 -9.69 13.75 -2.61
N GLY A 145 -8.91 13.86 -3.70
CA GLY A 145 -7.62 13.17 -3.80
C GLY A 145 -6.65 13.58 -2.71
N ASN A 146 -6.51 14.88 -2.50
CA ASN A 146 -5.62 15.42 -1.47
C ASN A 146 -6.07 15.04 -0.05
N ALA A 147 -7.37 15.13 0.25
CA ALA A 147 -7.93 14.72 1.54
C ALA A 147 -7.63 13.26 1.84
N LYS A 148 -7.86 12.36 0.88
CA LYS A 148 -7.61 10.92 1.04
C LYS A 148 -6.12 10.61 1.17
N MET A 149 -5.26 11.27 0.41
CA MET A 149 -3.80 11.13 0.55
C MET A 149 -3.33 11.53 1.95
N LEU A 150 -3.92 12.57 2.55
CA LEU A 150 -3.66 13.00 3.93
C LEU A 150 -4.35 12.12 4.99
N GLY A 151 -5.29 11.27 4.57
CA GLY A 151 -6.11 10.45 5.46
C GLY A 151 -7.10 11.27 6.27
N TYR A 152 -7.68 12.30 5.66
CA TYR A 152 -8.67 13.17 6.27
C TYR A 152 -10.07 12.80 5.77
N GLU A 153 -11.00 12.66 6.72
CA GLU A 153 -12.42 12.59 6.44
C GLU A 153 -12.95 13.97 5.99
N PRO A 154 -14.13 14.03 5.32
CA PRO A 154 -14.66 15.27 4.74
C PRO A 154 -14.68 16.47 5.70
N GLU A 155 -15.17 16.26 6.93
CA GLU A 155 -15.32 17.31 7.93
C GLU A 155 -13.96 17.83 8.41
N ARG A 156 -12.99 16.96 8.65
CA ARG A 156 -11.65 17.34 9.04
C ARG A 156 -10.94 18.11 7.92
N TYR A 157 -11.10 17.65 6.69
CA TYR A 157 -10.50 18.33 5.55
C TYR A 157 -11.08 19.73 5.38
N ALA A 158 -12.39 19.90 5.56
CA ALA A 158 -13.05 21.20 5.51
C ALA A 158 -12.54 22.18 6.60
N GLN A 159 -12.23 21.70 7.77
CA GLN A 159 -11.65 22.51 8.85
C GLN A 159 -10.23 23.00 8.55
N GLU A 160 -9.39 22.09 8.04
CA GLU A 160 -7.99 22.41 7.70
C GLU A 160 -7.87 23.37 6.49
N TYR A 161 -8.85 23.33 5.58
CA TYR A 161 -8.89 24.10 4.33
C TYR A 161 -10.05 25.11 4.30
N GLU A 162 -10.47 25.65 5.47
CA GLU A 162 -11.65 26.53 5.59
C GLU A 162 -11.61 27.80 4.73
N PHE A 163 -10.42 28.25 4.34
CA PHE A 163 -10.22 29.43 3.50
C PHE A 163 -10.33 29.17 1.99
N GLU A 164 -10.41 27.90 1.58
CA GLU A 164 -10.59 27.55 0.17
C GLU A 164 -12.03 27.87 -0.28
N PRO A 165 -12.22 28.60 -1.40
CA PRO A 165 -13.53 29.12 -1.78
C PRO A 165 -14.61 28.04 -1.92
N ASP A 166 -14.26 26.88 -2.50
CA ASP A 166 -15.21 25.83 -2.85
C ASP A 166 -15.33 24.73 -1.77
N ILE A 167 -14.65 24.90 -0.62
CA ILE A 167 -14.47 23.81 0.34
C ILE A 167 -15.79 23.24 0.87
N LYS A 168 -16.80 24.08 1.09
CA LYS A 168 -18.10 23.66 1.59
C LYS A 168 -18.83 22.75 0.61
N ASP A 169 -18.74 23.08 -0.68
CA ASP A 169 -19.39 22.30 -1.74
C ASP A 169 -18.58 21.04 -2.06
N VAL A 170 -17.26 21.14 -2.06
CA VAL A 170 -16.36 19.99 -2.12
C VAL A 170 -16.63 19.00 -0.98
N THR A 171 -16.86 19.49 0.24
CA THR A 171 -17.17 18.64 1.40
C THR A 171 -18.46 17.87 1.21
N LYS A 172 -19.53 18.49 0.67
CA LYS A 172 -20.78 17.79 0.36
C LYS A 172 -20.56 16.68 -0.68
N ILE A 173 -19.80 16.99 -1.75
CA ILE A 173 -19.48 16.02 -2.79
C ILE A 173 -18.66 14.88 -2.22
N TYR A 174 -17.67 15.17 -1.39
CA TYR A 174 -16.81 14.17 -0.75
C TYR A 174 -17.59 13.26 0.20
N THR A 175 -18.46 13.83 1.04
CA THR A 175 -19.36 13.06 1.92
C THR A 175 -20.26 12.11 1.10
N ARG A 176 -20.79 12.60 -0.02
CA ARG A 176 -21.62 11.78 -0.92
C ARG A 176 -20.79 10.68 -1.59
N TYR A 177 -19.58 10.99 -2.01
CA TYR A 177 -18.63 10.02 -2.58
C TYR A 177 -18.30 8.89 -1.58
N GLN A 178 -17.94 9.22 -0.34
CA GLN A 178 -17.69 8.23 0.71
C GLN A 178 -18.91 7.35 0.99
N LYS A 179 -20.13 7.95 0.96
CA LYS A 179 -21.37 7.21 1.09
C LYS A 179 -21.53 6.17 -0.03
N HIS A 180 -21.26 6.54 -1.29
CA HIS A 180 -21.32 5.59 -2.41
C HIS A 180 -20.32 4.43 -2.25
N LEU A 181 -19.10 4.70 -1.80
CA LEU A 181 -18.13 3.63 -1.56
C LEU A 181 -18.64 2.65 -0.51
N ARG A 182 -19.19 3.14 0.61
CA ARG A 182 -19.73 2.30 1.69
C ARG A 182 -20.95 1.49 1.20
N GLU A 183 -21.91 2.11 0.51
CA GLU A 183 -23.11 1.43 -0.02
C GLU A 183 -22.76 0.31 -1.01
N ASN A 184 -21.69 0.48 -1.78
CA ASN A 184 -21.22 -0.49 -2.76
C ASN A 184 -20.21 -1.50 -2.18
N ASN A 185 -19.91 -1.44 -0.89
CA ASN A 185 -18.82 -2.21 -0.27
C ASN A 185 -17.54 -2.11 -1.12
N ALA A 186 -17.12 -0.89 -1.42
CA ALA A 186 -15.99 -0.59 -2.28
C ALA A 186 -14.97 0.30 -1.56
N LEU A 187 -13.71 0.11 -1.89
CA LEU A 187 -12.58 0.96 -1.48
C LEU A 187 -11.86 1.44 -2.72
N ASP A 188 -11.37 2.67 -2.72
CA ASP A 188 -10.38 3.13 -3.70
C ASP A 188 -8.95 2.84 -3.21
N PHE A 189 -7.94 3.19 -4.02
CA PHE A 189 -6.54 2.92 -3.67
C PHE A 189 -6.08 3.63 -2.39
N ASP A 190 -6.54 4.85 -2.15
CA ASP A 190 -6.21 5.60 -0.94
C ASP A 190 -6.85 4.97 0.30
N ASP A 191 -8.09 4.46 0.18
CA ASP A 191 -8.79 3.77 1.26
C ASP A 191 -8.05 2.51 1.70
N LEU A 192 -7.44 1.76 0.79
CA LEU A 192 -6.66 0.58 1.15
C LEU A 192 -5.57 0.92 2.18
N LEU A 193 -4.87 2.03 1.97
CA LEU A 193 -3.83 2.49 2.89
C LEU A 193 -4.43 3.05 4.18
N ASN A 194 -5.47 3.89 4.07
CA ASN A 194 -6.08 4.56 5.20
C ASN A 194 -6.76 3.58 6.16
N GLU A 195 -7.55 2.63 5.64
CA GLU A 195 -8.22 1.63 6.47
C GLU A 195 -7.23 0.65 7.10
N THR A 196 -6.17 0.25 6.37
CA THR A 196 -5.10 -0.56 6.95
C THR A 196 -4.40 0.19 8.08
N ARG A 197 -4.07 1.48 7.89
CA ARG A 197 -3.48 2.31 8.95
C ARG A 197 -4.39 2.41 10.16
N ASN A 198 -5.69 2.63 9.94
CA ASN A 198 -6.69 2.75 11.01
C ASN A 198 -6.80 1.44 11.79
N LEU A 199 -6.84 0.29 11.09
CA LEU A 199 -6.85 -1.04 11.69
C LEU A 199 -5.62 -1.28 12.57
N LEU A 200 -4.42 -1.01 12.03
CA LEU A 200 -3.17 -1.20 12.77
C LEU A 200 -3.05 -0.32 14.01
N ARG A 201 -3.63 0.89 13.98
CA ARG A 201 -3.69 1.76 15.17
C ARG A 201 -4.62 1.21 16.25
N LYS A 202 -5.79 0.72 15.88
CA LYS A 202 -6.73 0.11 16.83
C LYS A 202 -6.18 -1.16 17.48
N SER A 203 -5.36 -1.94 16.77
CA SER A 203 -4.79 -3.18 17.28
C SER A 203 -3.62 -2.96 18.25
N GLN A 204 -3.18 -1.74 18.49
CA GLN A 204 -2.13 -1.41 19.45
C GLN A 204 -2.69 -1.01 20.82
N GLU A 205 -4.00 -0.79 20.91
CA GLU A 205 -4.76 -0.56 22.15
C GLU A 205 -5.33 -1.86 22.72
#